data_ae024865574a05ce37de3ef15f00ccf5
#
_entry.id   ae024865574a05ce37de3ef15f00ccf5
#
_cell.length_a   1.000
_cell.length_b   1.000
_cell.length_c   1.000
_cell.angle_alpha   90.00
_cell.angle_beta   90.00
_cell.angle_gamma   90.00
#
_symmetry.space_group_name_H-M   'P 1'
#
loop_
_entity.id
_entity.type
_entity.pdbx_description
1 polymer ?
#
loop_
_entity_poly.entity_id
_entity_poly.type
_entity_poly.pdbx_seq_one_letter_code
_entity_poly.pdbx_strand_id
1 'polypeptide(L)'
;MNLSILGKVDGAWQSLGTTTVGDNSSSVTLGDDYIYNNINGMIVECITISLTADGSSENITQEITLKKSFPNVILTVACSCESTKYIYSNLNVVAIPSGKDKVKIGLRHLDSKIKLEGSFTVFLTCFGK
;
A
#
# COMPACT_ATOMS: atom_id res chain seq x y z
N MET A 1 -22.90 -9.57 5.57
CA MET A 1 -22.97 -9.47 7.06
C MET A 1 -24.21 -8.71 7.45
N ASN A 2 -24.97 -9.24 8.37
CA ASN A 2 -26.14 -8.58 8.93
C ASN A 2 -25.80 -7.93 10.27
N LEU A 3 -26.17 -6.69 10.42
CA LEU A 3 -26.02 -5.94 11.68
C LEU A 3 -27.38 -5.68 12.28
N SER A 4 -27.52 -5.95 13.56
CA SER A 4 -28.73 -5.57 14.32
C SER A 4 -28.62 -4.12 14.77
N ILE A 5 -29.67 -3.36 14.53
CA ILE A 5 -29.80 -1.99 15.03
C ILE A 5 -30.53 -2.10 16.38
N LEU A 6 -29.88 -1.67 17.45
CA LEU A 6 -30.42 -1.70 18.80
C LEU A 6 -30.83 -0.30 19.24
N GLY A 7 -31.97 -0.20 19.89
CA GLY A 7 -32.46 1.02 20.51
C GLY A 7 -33.11 0.73 21.85
N LYS A 8 -33.22 1.76 22.67
CA LYS A 8 -33.83 1.67 23.99
C LYS A 8 -35.31 2.09 23.91
N VAL A 9 -36.19 1.16 24.18
CA VAL A 9 -37.63 1.37 24.18
C VAL A 9 -38.15 1.04 25.59
N ASP A 10 -38.86 1.97 26.20
CA ASP A 10 -39.40 1.84 27.58
C ASP A 10 -38.34 1.40 28.60
N GLY A 11 -37.12 1.88 28.46
CA GLY A 11 -36.02 1.57 29.35
C GLY A 11 -35.27 0.26 29.04
N ALA A 12 -35.72 -0.57 28.11
CA ALA A 12 -35.10 -1.82 27.71
C ALA A 12 -34.48 -1.73 26.31
N TRP A 13 -33.34 -2.39 26.11
CA TRP A 13 -32.73 -2.52 24.82
C TRP A 13 -33.51 -3.52 23.97
N GLN A 14 -33.86 -3.09 22.76
CA GLN A 14 -34.57 -3.90 21.79
C GLN A 14 -33.95 -3.78 20.41
N SER A 15 -34.12 -4.83 19.61
CA SER A 15 -33.79 -4.75 18.18
C SER A 15 -34.80 -3.88 17.44
N LEU A 16 -34.32 -2.83 16.82
CA LEU A 16 -35.14 -1.94 15.98
C LEU A 16 -35.14 -2.37 14.50
N GLY A 17 -34.35 -3.36 14.16
CA GLY A 17 -34.21 -3.87 12.83
C GLY A 17 -32.84 -4.43 12.57
N THR A 18 -32.60 -4.85 11.34
CA THR A 18 -31.31 -5.32 10.85
C THR A 18 -30.95 -4.58 9.59
N THR A 19 -29.65 -4.36 9.38
CA THR A 19 -29.13 -3.88 8.11
C THR A 19 -28.11 -4.86 7.57
N THR A 20 -28.02 -4.96 6.26
CA THR A 20 -27.01 -5.78 5.59
C THR A 20 -25.86 -4.88 5.17
N VAL A 21 -24.66 -5.19 5.62
CA VAL A 21 -23.45 -4.65 5.03
C VAL A 21 -23.18 -5.42 3.75
N GLY A 22 -22.96 -4.71 2.65
CA GLY A 22 -22.84 -5.30 1.31
C GLY A 22 -21.86 -6.47 1.24
N ASP A 23 -21.96 -7.27 0.17
CA ASP A 23 -21.26 -8.55 -0.02
C ASP A 23 -19.73 -8.47 0.01
N ASN A 24 -19.16 -7.28 -0.14
CA ASN A 24 -17.74 -7.02 0.09
C ASN A 24 -17.47 -6.80 1.57
N SER A 25 -17.58 -7.87 2.36
CA SER A 25 -17.23 -7.83 3.77
C SER A 25 -15.82 -7.29 3.95
N SER A 26 -15.69 -6.37 4.92
CA SER A 26 -14.38 -5.82 5.28
C SER A 26 -13.43 -6.93 5.68
N SER A 27 -12.23 -6.93 5.15
CA SER A 27 -11.17 -7.86 5.50
C SER A 27 -9.87 -7.10 5.72
N VAL A 28 -9.12 -7.53 6.74
CA VAL A 28 -7.78 -7.01 7.03
C VAL A 28 -6.83 -8.19 7.08
N THR A 29 -5.73 -8.08 6.35
CA THR A 29 -4.63 -9.03 6.43
C THR A 29 -3.39 -8.30 6.88
N LEU A 30 -2.77 -8.79 7.95
CA LEU A 30 -1.56 -8.23 8.52
C LEU A 30 -0.38 -9.16 8.25
N GLY A 31 0.77 -8.57 7.95
CA GLY A 31 2.05 -9.24 7.85
C GLY A 31 3.14 -8.37 8.47
N ASP A 32 4.35 -8.89 8.58
CA ASP A 32 5.47 -8.14 9.15
C ASP A 32 5.88 -6.94 8.27
N ASP A 33 5.66 -7.05 6.98
CA ASP A 33 6.07 -6.08 5.97
C ASP A 33 4.91 -5.56 5.11
N TYR A 34 3.65 -5.94 5.43
CA TYR A 34 2.50 -5.46 4.68
C TYR A 34 1.20 -5.45 5.48
N ILE A 35 0.29 -4.59 5.04
CA ILE A 35 -1.10 -4.54 5.49
C ILE A 35 -1.98 -4.50 4.26
N TYR A 36 -3.01 -5.33 4.24
CA TYR A 36 -4.07 -5.28 3.24
C TYR A 36 -5.41 -5.05 3.92
N ASN A 37 -6.12 -4.02 3.48
CA ASN A 37 -7.43 -3.67 4.02
C ASN A 37 -8.42 -3.49 2.87
N ASN A 38 -9.52 -4.21 2.95
CA ASN A 38 -10.65 -4.08 2.04
C ASN A 38 -11.89 -3.67 2.85
N ILE A 39 -12.39 -2.49 2.57
CA ILE A 39 -13.61 -1.96 3.18
C ILE A 39 -14.62 -1.71 2.06
N ASN A 40 -15.60 -2.62 1.92
CA ASN A 40 -16.65 -2.51 0.90
C ASN A 40 -16.12 -2.29 -0.53
N GLY A 41 -15.05 -2.99 -0.89
CA GLY A 41 -14.45 -2.89 -2.22
C GLY A 41 -13.42 -1.78 -2.39
N MET A 42 -13.28 -0.88 -1.41
CA MET A 42 -12.17 0.06 -1.36
C MET A 42 -10.97 -0.61 -0.72
N ILE A 43 -9.87 -0.69 -1.44
CA ILE A 43 -8.70 -1.45 -1.03
C ILE A 43 -7.53 -0.52 -0.77
N VAL A 44 -6.87 -0.74 0.37
CA VAL A 44 -5.59 -0.14 0.72
C VAL A 44 -4.61 -1.26 1.02
N GLU A 45 -3.49 -1.29 0.33
CA GLU A 45 -2.40 -2.22 0.60
C GLU A 45 -1.11 -1.45 0.85
N CYS A 46 -0.55 -1.61 2.04
CA CYS A 46 0.75 -1.04 2.42
C CYS A 46 1.80 -2.14 2.41
N ILE A 47 2.94 -1.87 1.80
CA ILE A 47 4.04 -2.82 1.70
C ILE A 47 5.38 -2.12 1.87
N THR A 48 6.30 -2.79 2.56
CA THR A 48 7.68 -2.36 2.71
C THR A 48 8.59 -3.25 1.87
N ILE A 49 9.47 -2.63 1.10
CA ILE A 49 10.35 -3.31 0.16
C ILE A 49 11.78 -2.88 0.40
N SER A 50 12.69 -3.86 0.37
CA SER A 50 14.13 -3.59 0.41
C SER A 50 14.72 -3.68 -0.99
N LEU A 51 15.46 -2.66 -1.37
CA LEU A 51 16.23 -2.61 -2.61
C LEU A 51 17.71 -2.43 -2.29
N THR A 52 18.56 -2.96 -3.14
CA THR A 52 20.00 -2.78 -3.02
C THR A 52 20.59 -2.28 -4.33
N ALA A 53 21.60 -1.45 -4.23
CA ALA A 53 22.37 -0.94 -5.35
C ALA A 53 23.86 -1.15 -5.14
N ASP A 54 24.58 -1.45 -6.20
CA ASP A 54 26.00 -1.82 -6.19
C ASP A 54 26.94 -0.68 -6.61
N GLY A 55 26.43 0.51 -6.81
CA GLY A 55 27.21 1.65 -7.27
C GLY A 55 27.45 1.68 -8.79
N SER A 56 26.83 0.81 -9.55
CA SER A 56 27.00 0.73 -10.99
C SER A 56 26.04 1.61 -11.78
N SER A 57 24.89 1.95 -11.22
CA SER A 57 23.81 2.66 -11.92
C SER A 57 23.34 3.91 -11.15
N GLU A 58 22.98 4.92 -11.92
CA GLU A 58 22.37 6.16 -11.41
C GLU A 58 20.90 5.99 -11.09
N ASN A 59 20.27 4.94 -11.61
CA ASN A 59 18.84 4.66 -11.44
C ASN A 59 18.64 3.21 -11.03
N ILE A 60 17.69 3.00 -10.12
CA ILE A 60 17.11 1.68 -9.87
C ILE A 60 15.69 1.71 -10.42
N THR A 61 15.35 0.74 -11.25
CA THR A 61 13.98 0.50 -11.69
C THR A 61 13.64 -0.95 -11.44
N GLN A 62 12.57 -1.18 -10.70
CA GLN A 62 12.13 -2.51 -10.36
C GLN A 62 10.62 -2.62 -10.41
N GLU A 63 10.12 -3.69 -11.01
CA GLU A 63 8.71 -4.07 -10.90
C GLU A 63 8.56 -5.05 -9.75
N ILE A 64 7.58 -4.80 -8.89
CA ILE A 64 7.24 -5.67 -7.79
C ILE A 64 5.84 -6.23 -7.96
N THR A 65 5.63 -7.42 -7.46
CA THR A 65 4.31 -8.03 -7.36
C THR A 65 3.79 -7.88 -5.93
N LEU A 66 2.59 -7.35 -5.80
CA LEU A 66 1.92 -7.18 -4.52
C LEU A 66 1.54 -8.53 -3.92
N LYS A 67 1.38 -8.56 -2.60
CA LYS A 67 0.95 -9.78 -1.87
C LYS A 67 -0.46 -10.21 -2.26
N LYS A 68 -1.32 -9.26 -2.56
CA LYS A 68 -2.68 -9.50 -3.05
C LYS A 68 -2.97 -8.67 -4.29
N SER A 69 -3.65 -9.29 -5.24
CA SER A 69 -4.14 -8.59 -6.43
C SER A 69 -5.36 -7.74 -6.10
N PHE A 70 -5.43 -6.56 -6.70
CA PHE A 70 -6.65 -5.76 -6.68
C PHE A 70 -7.64 -6.37 -7.66
N PRO A 71 -8.92 -6.51 -7.30
CA PRO A 71 -9.91 -7.12 -8.20
C PRO A 71 -10.09 -6.38 -9.53
N ASN A 72 -10.07 -5.06 -9.48
CA ASN A 72 -10.32 -4.24 -10.66
C ASN A 72 -9.10 -3.41 -11.07
N VAL A 73 -8.62 -2.53 -10.19
CA VAL A 73 -7.58 -1.56 -10.56
C VAL A 73 -6.87 -1.02 -9.33
N ILE A 74 -5.56 -0.75 -9.47
CA ILE A 74 -4.82 0.14 -8.58
C ILE A 74 -4.97 1.56 -9.14
N LEU A 75 -5.61 2.45 -8.39
CA LEU A 75 -5.87 3.82 -8.83
C LEU A 75 -4.66 4.73 -8.61
N THR A 76 -3.98 4.56 -7.50
CA THR A 76 -2.82 5.39 -7.16
C THR A 76 -1.89 4.67 -6.20
N VAL A 77 -0.63 5.07 -6.21
CA VAL A 77 0.41 4.58 -5.30
C VAL A 77 1.11 5.79 -4.68
N ALA A 78 1.13 5.84 -3.36
CA ALA A 78 1.99 6.75 -2.62
C ALA A 78 3.26 5.99 -2.23
N CYS A 79 4.40 6.67 -2.27
CA CYS A 79 5.68 6.06 -1.91
C CYS A 79 6.61 7.02 -1.20
N SER A 80 7.45 6.46 -0.36
CA SER A 80 8.60 7.12 0.24
C SER A 80 9.77 6.16 0.30
N CYS A 81 10.96 6.70 0.48
CA CYS A 81 12.18 5.91 0.53
C CYS A 81 13.11 6.43 1.62
N GLU A 82 13.75 5.53 2.33
CA GLU A 82 14.83 5.86 3.24
C GLU A 82 16.09 5.06 2.91
N SER A 83 17.23 5.62 3.27
CA SER A 83 18.55 5.02 3.11
C SER A 83 19.47 5.51 4.20
N THR A 84 20.29 4.63 4.73
CA THR A 84 21.30 5.01 5.72
C THR A 84 22.45 5.84 5.12
N LYS A 85 22.71 5.67 3.83
CA LYS A 85 23.78 6.41 3.13
C LYS A 85 23.35 7.82 2.71
N TYR A 86 22.07 8.01 2.37
CA TYR A 86 21.54 9.26 1.82
C TYR A 86 20.54 9.93 2.76
N ILE A 87 20.88 10.01 4.05
CA ILE A 87 19.98 10.45 5.14
C ILE A 87 19.41 11.86 4.92
N TYR A 88 20.22 12.76 4.39
CA TYR A 88 19.83 14.19 4.23
C TYR A 88 19.50 14.57 2.79
N SER A 89 19.35 13.62 1.91
CA SER A 89 19.32 14.01 0.54
C SER A 89 18.22 13.39 -0.25
N ASN A 90 17.82 14.01 -0.98
CA ASN A 90 17.83 14.21 -2.41
C ASN A 90 17.62 12.91 -3.19
N LEU A 91 16.95 11.91 -2.56
CA LEU A 91 16.44 10.75 -3.29
C LEU A 91 15.08 11.09 -3.87
N ASN A 92 14.91 10.82 -5.14
CA ASN A 92 13.61 10.85 -5.80
C ASN A 92 13.12 9.43 -5.98
N VAL A 93 11.96 9.12 -5.42
CA VAL A 93 11.28 7.85 -5.57
C VAL A 93 9.94 8.08 -6.25
N VAL A 94 9.63 7.24 -7.24
CA VAL A 94 8.33 7.21 -7.89
C VAL A 94 7.83 5.79 -7.94
N ALA A 95 6.52 5.63 -7.84
CA ALA A 95 5.88 4.34 -7.99
C ALA A 95 4.63 4.51 -8.84
N ILE A 96 4.46 3.65 -9.81
CA ILE A 96 3.31 3.68 -10.73
C ILE A 96 2.68 2.29 -10.82
N PRO A 97 1.35 2.20 -10.88
CA PRO A 97 0.70 0.93 -11.18
C PRO A 97 1.10 0.39 -12.55
N SER A 98 1.39 -0.91 -12.63
CA SER A 98 1.67 -1.59 -13.90
C SER A 98 0.76 -2.80 -14.14
N GLY A 99 -0.22 -3.00 -13.28
CA GLY A 99 -1.21 -4.07 -13.35
C GLY A 99 -2.10 -4.04 -12.12
N LYS A 100 -2.93 -5.06 -11.96
CA LYS A 100 -3.79 -5.21 -10.77
C LYS A 100 -3.03 -5.67 -9.53
N ASP A 101 -1.86 -6.20 -9.71
CA ASP A 101 -0.99 -6.76 -8.68
C ASP A 101 0.46 -6.30 -8.81
N LYS A 102 0.75 -5.35 -9.69
CA LYS A 102 2.11 -4.93 -9.98
C LYS A 102 2.31 -3.43 -9.90
N VAL A 103 3.44 -3.05 -9.37
CA VAL A 103 3.89 -1.65 -9.25
C VAL A 103 5.32 -1.55 -9.74
N LYS A 104 5.60 -0.59 -10.59
CA LYS A 104 6.97 -0.20 -10.97
C LYS A 104 7.48 0.88 -10.04
N ILE A 105 8.66 0.66 -9.51
CA ILE A 105 9.38 1.62 -8.66
C ILE A 105 10.56 2.16 -9.43
N GLY A 106 10.73 3.47 -9.42
CA GLY A 106 11.92 4.16 -9.88
C GLY A 106 12.56 4.93 -8.73
N LEU A 107 13.86 4.79 -8.58
CA LEU A 107 14.66 5.46 -7.56
C LEU A 107 15.92 6.06 -8.18
N ARG A 108 16.20 7.31 -7.88
CA ARG A 108 17.44 7.98 -8.29
C ARG A 108 17.84 9.08 -7.31
N HIS A 109 19.10 9.46 -7.30
CA HIS A 109 19.54 10.68 -6.63
C HIS A 109 19.11 11.90 -7.47
N LEU A 110 18.82 13.04 -6.81
CA LEU A 110 18.50 14.29 -7.52
C LEU A 110 19.65 14.80 -8.37
N ASP A 111 20.88 14.59 -7.92
CA ASP A 111 22.05 14.73 -8.81
C ASP A 111 22.15 13.47 -9.67
N SER A 112 21.84 13.63 -10.94
CA SER A 112 21.80 12.54 -11.91
C SER A 112 23.17 11.90 -12.23
N LYS A 113 24.26 12.45 -11.71
CA LYS A 113 25.63 11.90 -11.87
C LYS A 113 26.00 10.95 -10.74
N ILE A 114 25.22 10.92 -9.66
CA ILE A 114 25.51 10.06 -8.51
C ILE A 114 24.94 8.68 -8.77
N LYS A 115 25.80 7.68 -8.76
CA LYS A 115 25.44 6.27 -8.80
C LYS A 115 24.98 5.83 -7.45
N LEU A 116 23.85 5.12 -7.43
CA LEU A 116 23.26 4.63 -6.19
C LEU A 116 24.01 3.42 -5.65
N GLU A 117 24.21 3.41 -4.35
CA GLU A 117 24.91 2.34 -3.65
C GLU A 117 24.30 2.11 -2.26
N GLY A 118 24.27 0.86 -1.83
CA GLY A 118 23.78 0.46 -0.51
C GLY A 118 22.35 -0.01 -0.50
N SER A 119 21.76 0.00 0.69
CA SER A 119 20.40 -0.50 0.92
C SER A 119 19.40 0.63 1.01
N PHE A 120 18.24 0.40 0.44
CA PHE A 120 17.10 1.31 0.43
C PHE A 120 15.87 0.60 0.92
N THR A 121 15.09 1.26 1.75
CA THR A 121 13.77 0.80 2.15
C THR A 121 12.72 1.67 1.49
N VAL A 122 11.85 1.06 0.71
CA VAL A 122 10.76 1.76 0.02
C VAL A 122 9.44 1.38 0.68
N PHE A 123 8.69 2.39 1.07
CA PHE A 123 7.34 2.24 1.62
C PHE A 123 6.33 2.58 0.54
N LEU A 124 5.43 1.66 0.27
CA LEU A 124 4.36 1.83 -0.72
C LEU A 124 3.00 1.75 -0.05
N THR A 125 2.10 2.62 -0.48
CA THR A 125 0.68 2.54 -0.16
C THR A 125 -0.11 2.59 -1.46
N CYS A 126 -0.77 1.48 -1.77
CA CYS A 126 -1.58 1.32 -2.97
C CYS A 126 -3.05 1.47 -2.62
N PHE A 127 -3.76 2.26 -3.42
CA PHE A 127 -5.20 2.49 -3.28
C PHE A 127 -5.91 2.03 -4.55
N GLY A 128 -7.04 1.36 -4.38
CA GLY A 128 -7.81 0.90 -5.54
C GLY A 128 -9.08 0.17 -5.17
N LYS A 129 -9.54 -0.67 -6.10
CA LYS A 129 -10.79 -1.42 -5.97
C LYS A 129 -10.78 -2.70 -6.83
#